data_bb233f9977ca3c7e980e7b6f131848b1
#
_entry.id   bb233f9977ca3c7e980e7b6f131848b1
#
_cell.length_a   1.000
_cell.length_b   1.000
_cell.length_c   1.000
_cell.angle_alpha   90.00
_cell.angle_beta   90.00
_cell.angle_gamma   90.00
#
_symmetry.space_group_name_H-M   'P 1'
#
loop_
_entity.id
_entity.type
_entity.pdbx_description
1 polymer ?
#
loop_
_entity_poly.entity_id
_entity_poly.type
_entity_poly.pdbx_seq_one_letter_code
_entity_poly.pdbx_strand_id
1 'polypeptide(L)'
;MPPEPAYVLGMSPPASMTAAELLQIPDKHAELVRGVLVVREPPGLRHGRIALDLGRRLADHVDANHLGRVYVESGFKLTSNPDTVRGPDVAFIGQSRLPEPEPVGYPALAPDLVVEILSPGDRPGLVLGKVADWLSAGTRLVWVMDPERRLARVYRADGTEAIITAEQALQGEDVVPGFVCPIATIL
;
A
#
# COMPACT_ATOMS: atom_id res chain seq x y z
N MET A 1 -37.80 27.09 29.30
CA MET A 1 -37.15 25.80 28.99
C MET A 1 -37.01 25.69 27.49
N PRO A 2 -35.81 25.58 26.94
CA PRO A 2 -35.65 25.28 25.52
C PRO A 2 -36.03 23.81 25.28
N PRO A 3 -36.58 23.45 24.10
CA PRO A 3 -36.94 22.08 23.78
C PRO A 3 -35.66 21.23 23.61
N GLU A 4 -35.70 19.99 24.16
CA GLU A 4 -34.67 18.99 23.95
C GLU A 4 -34.50 18.67 22.45
N PRO A 5 -33.27 18.44 21.98
CA PRO A 5 -33.06 18.00 20.60
C PRO A 5 -33.65 16.61 20.42
N ALA A 6 -34.55 16.47 19.45
CA ALA A 6 -35.09 15.17 19.04
C ALA A 6 -33.94 14.28 18.52
N TYR A 7 -33.63 13.24 19.25
CA TYR A 7 -32.77 12.16 18.76
C TYR A 7 -33.47 11.44 17.61
N VAL A 8 -32.92 11.52 16.41
CA VAL A 8 -33.35 10.70 15.29
C VAL A 8 -32.90 9.26 15.57
N LEU A 9 -33.80 8.49 16.15
CA LEU A 9 -33.66 7.03 16.31
C LEU A 9 -33.80 6.40 14.91
N GLY A 10 -32.77 5.64 14.49
CA GLY A 10 -32.97 4.54 13.54
C GLY A 10 -32.41 4.69 12.14
N MET A 11 -31.19 5.15 11.98
CA MET A 11 -30.38 4.69 10.83
C MET A 11 -29.30 3.76 11.37
N SER A 12 -29.49 2.45 11.18
CA SER A 12 -28.37 1.52 11.31
C SER A 12 -27.26 2.01 10.40
N PRO A 13 -26.00 2.05 10.87
CA PRO A 13 -24.91 2.38 9.97
C PRO A 13 -24.97 1.44 8.75
N PRO A 14 -24.65 1.90 7.53
CA PRO A 14 -24.64 1.03 6.37
C PRO A 14 -23.80 -0.21 6.70
N ALA A 15 -24.28 -1.39 6.31
CA ALA A 15 -23.60 -2.65 6.57
C ALA A 15 -22.16 -2.53 6.08
N SER A 16 -21.21 -2.70 7.00
CA SER A 16 -19.79 -2.63 6.69
C SER A 16 -19.42 -3.85 5.86
N MET A 17 -18.89 -3.64 4.64
CA MET A 17 -18.42 -4.73 3.76
C MET A 17 -17.21 -5.43 4.38
N THR A 18 -17.14 -6.74 4.18
CA THR A 18 -16.01 -7.58 4.61
C THR A 18 -15.03 -7.85 3.47
N ALA A 19 -13.81 -8.27 3.82
CA ALA A 19 -12.82 -8.72 2.85
C ALA A 19 -13.27 -9.92 2.00
N ALA A 20 -14.11 -10.81 2.58
CA ALA A 20 -14.70 -11.94 1.86
C ALA A 20 -15.71 -11.48 0.81
N GLU A 21 -16.52 -10.48 1.11
CA GLU A 21 -17.46 -9.89 0.14
C GLU A 21 -16.72 -9.11 -0.95
N LEU A 22 -15.62 -8.40 -0.61
CA LEU A 22 -14.77 -7.74 -1.60
C LEU A 22 -14.21 -8.71 -2.65
N LEU A 23 -13.85 -9.94 -2.27
CA LEU A 23 -13.38 -10.97 -3.19
C LEU A 23 -14.42 -11.39 -4.23
N GLN A 24 -15.71 -11.20 -3.95
CA GLN A 24 -16.82 -11.54 -4.84
C GLN A 24 -17.16 -10.40 -5.83
N ILE A 25 -16.59 -9.21 -5.64
CA ILE A 25 -16.83 -8.08 -6.55
C ILE A 25 -16.09 -8.34 -7.87
N PRO A 26 -16.79 -8.20 -9.02
CA PRO A 26 -16.18 -8.43 -10.33
C PRO A 26 -15.08 -7.42 -10.68
N ASP A 27 -15.22 -6.18 -10.20
CA ASP A 27 -14.24 -5.11 -10.42
C ASP A 27 -13.04 -5.33 -9.48
N LYS A 28 -11.87 -5.50 -10.08
CA LYS A 28 -10.62 -5.79 -9.34
C LYS A 28 -9.84 -4.54 -8.94
N HIS A 29 -10.24 -3.35 -9.39
CA HIS A 29 -9.62 -2.07 -8.98
C HIS A 29 -10.31 -1.49 -7.73
N ALA A 30 -10.64 -2.36 -6.77
CA ALA A 30 -11.35 -1.97 -5.55
C ALA A 30 -10.53 -2.30 -4.31
N GLU A 31 -10.56 -1.36 -3.37
CA GLU A 31 -10.03 -1.49 -2.01
C GLU A 31 -11.17 -1.43 -1.00
N LEU A 32 -10.93 -1.84 0.22
CA LEU A 32 -11.86 -1.69 1.33
C LEU A 32 -11.23 -0.83 2.42
N VAL A 33 -11.87 0.26 2.79
CA VAL A 33 -11.38 1.18 3.82
C VAL A 33 -12.39 1.25 4.94
N ARG A 34 -12.09 0.64 6.07
CA ARG A 34 -13.00 0.56 7.24
C ARG A 34 -14.41 0.12 6.83
N GLY A 35 -14.49 -0.94 6.01
CA GLY A 35 -15.75 -1.51 5.51
C GLY A 35 -16.41 -0.72 4.38
N VAL A 36 -15.80 0.34 3.88
CA VAL A 36 -16.30 1.14 2.76
C VAL A 36 -15.56 0.76 1.47
N LEU A 37 -16.30 0.39 0.44
CA LEU A 37 -15.74 0.09 -0.90
C LEU A 37 -15.21 1.36 -1.55
N VAL A 38 -13.95 1.32 -1.98
CA VAL A 38 -13.27 2.37 -2.75
C VAL A 38 -12.85 1.80 -4.09
N VAL A 39 -13.50 2.24 -5.16
CA VAL A 39 -13.16 1.86 -6.54
C VAL A 39 -12.18 2.86 -7.11
N ARG A 40 -11.18 2.37 -7.85
CA ARG A 40 -10.14 3.17 -8.49
C ARG A 40 -10.19 3.01 -10.00
N GLU A 41 -9.79 4.05 -10.70
CA GLU A 41 -9.56 3.99 -12.14
C GLU A 41 -8.24 3.25 -12.44
N PRO A 42 -8.14 2.55 -13.59
CA PRO A 42 -6.89 1.94 -14.02
C PRO A 42 -5.78 2.99 -14.13
N PRO A 43 -4.55 2.68 -13.66
CA PRO A 43 -3.42 3.61 -13.75
C PRO A 43 -2.97 3.81 -15.20
N GLY A 44 -2.34 4.96 -15.47
CA GLY A 44 -1.77 5.28 -16.78
C GLY A 44 -0.47 4.53 -17.08
N LEU A 45 -0.01 4.56 -18.34
CA LEU A 45 1.18 3.85 -18.81
C LEU A 45 2.45 4.15 -18.02
N ARG A 46 2.67 5.43 -17.65
CA ARG A 46 3.85 5.84 -16.88
C ARG A 46 3.90 5.18 -15.51
N HIS A 47 2.78 5.14 -14.82
CA HIS A 47 2.63 4.48 -13.52
C HIS A 47 2.98 2.98 -13.65
N GLY A 48 2.34 2.26 -14.59
CA GLY A 48 2.60 0.83 -14.80
C GLY A 48 4.06 0.53 -15.15
N ARG A 49 4.72 1.38 -15.97
CA ARG A 49 6.14 1.24 -16.27
C ARG A 49 7.02 1.38 -15.03
N ILE A 50 6.75 2.38 -14.19
CA ILE A 50 7.53 2.62 -12.96
C ILE A 50 7.33 1.44 -11.98
N ALA A 51 6.08 0.96 -11.82
CA ALA A 51 5.77 -0.20 -10.98
C ALA A 51 6.54 -1.45 -11.43
N LEU A 52 6.56 -1.72 -12.74
CA LEU A 52 7.28 -2.83 -13.32
C LEU A 52 8.80 -2.70 -13.12
N ASP A 53 9.38 -1.52 -13.43
CA ASP A 53 10.82 -1.30 -13.36
C ASP A 53 11.34 -1.42 -11.92
N LEU A 54 10.64 -0.83 -10.96
CA LEU A 54 11.01 -0.91 -9.54
C LEU A 54 10.75 -2.31 -8.99
N GLY A 55 9.58 -2.88 -9.29
CA GLY A 55 9.19 -4.23 -8.84
C GLY A 55 10.18 -5.29 -9.32
N ARG A 56 10.60 -5.23 -10.60
CA ARG A 56 11.60 -6.15 -11.16
C ARG A 56 12.94 -6.02 -10.45
N ARG A 57 13.48 -4.79 -10.28
CA ARG A 57 14.75 -4.57 -9.59
C ARG A 57 14.73 -5.07 -8.14
N LEU A 58 13.60 -4.84 -7.47
CA LEU A 58 13.40 -5.31 -6.11
C LEU A 58 13.34 -6.84 -6.06
N ALA A 59 12.60 -7.47 -6.98
CA ALA A 59 12.50 -8.92 -7.08
C ALA A 59 13.85 -9.56 -7.41
N ASP A 60 14.60 -9.04 -8.40
CA ASP A 60 15.92 -9.55 -8.76
C ASP A 60 16.88 -9.54 -7.54
N HIS A 61 16.86 -8.45 -6.74
CA HIS A 61 17.69 -8.35 -5.54
C HIS A 61 17.22 -9.30 -4.42
N VAL A 62 15.92 -9.35 -4.17
CA VAL A 62 15.30 -10.20 -3.13
C VAL A 62 15.57 -11.68 -3.40
N ASP A 63 15.41 -12.12 -4.65
CA ASP A 63 15.63 -13.51 -5.07
C ASP A 63 17.12 -13.89 -4.98
N ALA A 64 18.02 -13.02 -5.47
CA ALA A 64 19.46 -13.25 -5.43
C ALA A 64 20.01 -13.38 -3.99
N ASN A 65 19.36 -12.75 -3.02
CA ASN A 65 19.80 -12.74 -1.62
C ASN A 65 18.89 -13.58 -0.69
N HIS A 66 17.89 -14.28 -1.23
CA HIS A 66 16.95 -15.13 -0.48
C HIS A 66 16.23 -14.37 0.65
N LEU A 67 15.86 -13.10 0.41
CA LEU A 67 15.30 -12.21 1.44
C LEU A 67 13.81 -12.41 1.67
N GLY A 68 13.07 -12.97 0.72
CA GLY A 68 11.62 -13.13 0.78
C GLY A 68 10.97 -13.15 -0.59
N ARG A 69 9.83 -12.47 -0.73
CA ARG A 69 9.11 -12.35 -2.02
C ARG A 69 8.58 -10.95 -2.27
N VAL A 70 8.53 -10.58 -3.56
CA VAL A 70 7.93 -9.33 -4.04
C VAL A 70 6.60 -9.65 -4.73
N TYR A 71 5.60 -8.83 -4.44
CA TYR A 71 4.26 -8.93 -5.00
C TYR A 71 3.89 -7.62 -5.69
N VAL A 72 3.05 -7.69 -6.71
CA VAL A 72 2.50 -6.52 -7.42
C VAL A 72 0.97 -6.59 -7.38
N GLU A 73 0.30 -5.44 -7.25
CA GLU A 73 -1.17 -5.32 -7.30
C GLU A 73 -1.90 -6.34 -6.38
N SER A 74 -1.28 -6.74 -5.29
CA SER A 74 -1.81 -7.77 -4.39
C SER A 74 -2.49 -7.13 -3.18
N GLY A 75 -3.72 -7.57 -2.87
CA GLY A 75 -4.47 -7.05 -1.73
C GLY A 75 -4.03 -7.68 -0.40
N PHE A 76 -3.98 -6.85 0.65
CA PHE A 76 -3.66 -7.26 2.02
C PHE A 76 -4.75 -6.78 2.98
N LYS A 77 -5.24 -7.67 3.84
CA LYS A 77 -6.18 -7.31 4.90
C LYS A 77 -5.42 -6.76 6.10
N LEU A 78 -5.53 -5.46 6.32
CA LEU A 78 -4.76 -4.74 7.35
C LEU A 78 -5.46 -4.71 8.71
N THR A 79 -6.79 -4.60 8.71
CA THR A 79 -7.61 -4.56 9.94
C THR A 79 -8.87 -5.40 9.79
N SER A 80 -9.49 -5.73 10.93
CA SER A 80 -10.79 -6.40 11.01
C SER A 80 -11.73 -5.60 11.90
N ASN A 81 -13.02 -5.65 11.59
CA ASN A 81 -14.14 -5.05 12.37
C ASN A 81 -13.99 -3.53 12.64
N PRO A 82 -14.04 -2.67 11.62
CA PRO A 82 -14.33 -2.95 10.22
C PRO A 82 -13.09 -3.37 9.43
N ASP A 83 -13.31 -4.15 8.36
CA ASP A 83 -12.22 -4.62 7.51
C ASP A 83 -11.61 -3.48 6.69
N THR A 84 -10.28 -3.50 6.59
CA THR A 84 -9.52 -2.67 5.65
C THR A 84 -8.65 -3.59 4.79
N VAL A 85 -8.83 -3.50 3.46
CA VAL A 85 -8.03 -4.21 2.47
C VAL A 85 -7.41 -3.17 1.55
N ARG A 86 -6.09 -3.16 1.47
CA ARG A 86 -5.31 -2.28 0.60
C ARG A 86 -4.52 -3.08 -0.40
N GLY A 87 -4.38 -2.54 -1.62
CA GLY A 87 -3.52 -3.06 -2.66
C GLY A 87 -2.43 -2.03 -3.00
N PRO A 88 -1.16 -2.30 -2.67
CA PRO A 88 -0.05 -1.46 -3.07
C PRO A 88 0.39 -1.79 -4.50
N ASP A 89 1.06 -0.85 -5.18
CA ASP A 89 1.60 -1.10 -6.51
C ASP A 89 2.70 -2.18 -6.47
N VAL A 90 3.58 -2.11 -5.44
CA VAL A 90 4.59 -3.15 -5.17
C VAL A 90 4.66 -3.39 -3.65
N ALA A 91 4.82 -4.65 -3.25
CA ALA A 91 5.01 -5.06 -1.87
C ALA A 91 6.16 -6.04 -1.73
N PHE A 92 6.83 -6.03 -0.59
CA PHE A 92 7.81 -7.04 -0.21
C PHE A 92 7.44 -7.65 1.15
N ILE A 93 7.55 -8.96 1.24
CA ILE A 93 7.39 -9.72 2.49
C ILE A 93 8.68 -10.50 2.73
N GLY A 94 9.26 -10.32 3.91
CA GLY A 94 10.48 -11.01 4.32
C GLY A 94 10.26 -12.52 4.49
N GLN A 95 11.29 -13.32 4.20
CA GLN A 95 11.25 -14.78 4.13
C GLN A 95 10.59 -15.42 5.37
N SER A 96 10.90 -14.93 6.56
CA SER A 96 10.35 -15.49 7.82
C SER A 96 8.87 -15.16 8.06
N ARG A 97 8.28 -14.26 7.24
CA ARG A 97 6.89 -13.83 7.35
C ARG A 97 6.01 -14.31 6.20
N LEU A 98 6.60 -15.00 5.24
CA LEU A 98 5.83 -15.56 4.12
C LEU A 98 4.78 -16.54 4.64
N PRO A 99 3.51 -16.37 4.24
CA PRO A 99 2.49 -17.37 4.57
C PRO A 99 2.73 -18.65 3.77
N GLU A 100 2.74 -19.79 4.44
CA GLU A 100 2.81 -21.12 3.82
C GLU A 100 1.67 -22.00 4.32
N PRO A 101 0.79 -22.47 3.44
CA PRO A 101 0.71 -22.16 2.00
C PRO A 101 0.26 -20.71 1.74
N GLU A 102 0.54 -20.18 0.54
CA GLU A 102 -0.01 -18.89 0.13
C GLU A 102 -1.55 -18.92 0.21
N PRO A 103 -2.18 -17.98 0.91
CA PRO A 103 -3.63 -17.98 1.10
C PRO A 103 -4.36 -17.64 -0.20
N VAL A 104 -5.53 -18.24 -0.38
CA VAL A 104 -6.47 -17.78 -1.40
C VAL A 104 -7.17 -16.53 -0.86
N GLY A 105 -7.02 -15.39 -1.55
CA GLY A 105 -7.60 -14.11 -1.16
C GLY A 105 -6.60 -13.18 -0.47
N TYR A 106 -7.10 -12.34 0.45
CA TYR A 106 -6.29 -11.31 1.09
C TYR A 106 -5.67 -11.81 2.39
N PRO A 107 -4.35 -12.00 2.46
CA PRO A 107 -3.69 -12.38 3.70
C PRO A 107 -3.88 -11.32 4.78
N ALA A 108 -4.11 -11.76 6.03
CA ALA A 108 -4.23 -10.89 7.19
C ALA A 108 -2.83 -10.55 7.72
N LEU A 109 -2.06 -9.82 6.93
CA LEU A 109 -0.73 -9.33 7.28
C LEU A 109 -0.42 -8.02 6.53
N ALA A 110 0.44 -7.18 7.08
CA ALA A 110 1.02 -6.04 6.39
C ALA A 110 2.38 -6.45 5.79
N PRO A 111 2.70 -6.09 4.52
CA PRO A 111 4.04 -6.26 3.96
C PRO A 111 5.11 -5.51 4.76
N ASP A 112 6.36 -5.94 4.65
CA ASP A 112 7.49 -5.24 5.30
C ASP A 112 7.86 -3.93 4.60
N LEU A 113 7.79 -3.93 3.26
CA LEU A 113 7.93 -2.75 2.41
C LEU A 113 6.71 -2.63 1.50
N VAL A 114 6.24 -1.40 1.33
CA VAL A 114 5.19 -1.02 0.38
C VAL A 114 5.68 0.10 -0.51
N VAL A 115 5.33 0.03 -1.80
CA VAL A 115 5.51 1.11 -2.77
C VAL A 115 4.16 1.55 -3.29
N GLU A 116 3.91 2.85 -3.25
CA GLU A 116 2.77 3.53 -3.85
C GLU A 116 3.29 4.52 -4.90
N ILE A 117 2.77 4.48 -6.11
CA ILE A 117 3.18 5.36 -7.21
C ILE A 117 2.05 6.34 -7.49
N LEU A 118 2.33 7.62 -7.39
CA LEU A 118 1.32 8.65 -7.56
C LEU A 118 0.88 8.77 -9.02
N SER A 119 -0.41 8.92 -9.21
CA SER A 119 -1.07 9.32 -10.45
C SER A 119 -1.48 10.80 -10.39
N PRO A 120 -1.65 11.49 -11.54
CA PRO A 120 -1.95 12.94 -11.57
C PRO A 120 -3.20 13.37 -10.78
N GLY A 121 -4.14 12.45 -10.55
CA GLY A 121 -5.39 12.70 -9.80
C GLY A 121 -5.29 12.46 -8.30
N ASP A 122 -4.16 11.97 -7.79
CA ASP A 122 -4.03 11.60 -6.40
C ASP A 122 -4.03 12.82 -5.47
N ARG A 123 -4.90 12.75 -4.45
CA ARG A 123 -5.04 13.81 -3.44
C ARG A 123 -4.08 13.54 -2.28
N PRO A 124 -3.23 14.50 -1.87
CA PRO A 124 -2.24 14.31 -0.82
C PRO A 124 -2.79 13.70 0.47
N GLY A 125 -3.97 14.14 0.92
CA GLY A 125 -4.60 13.61 2.13
C GLY A 125 -5.01 12.13 2.02
N LEU A 126 -5.42 11.65 0.83
CA LEU A 126 -5.75 10.25 0.61
C LEU A 126 -4.48 9.38 0.57
N VAL A 127 -3.40 9.90 -0.03
CA VAL A 127 -2.09 9.24 -0.05
C VAL A 127 -1.54 9.07 1.37
N LEU A 128 -1.57 10.15 2.17
CA LEU A 128 -1.14 10.08 3.58
C LEU A 128 -2.03 9.13 4.40
N GLY A 129 -3.33 9.07 4.10
CA GLY A 129 -4.24 8.10 4.70
C GLY A 129 -3.83 6.65 4.41
N LYS A 130 -3.42 6.34 3.17
CA LYS A 130 -2.86 5.03 2.82
C LYS A 130 -1.56 4.72 3.56
N VAL A 131 -0.63 5.67 3.59
CA VAL A 131 0.63 5.53 4.35
C VAL A 131 0.35 5.23 5.81
N ALA A 132 -0.61 5.95 6.42
CA ALA A 132 -0.99 5.71 7.81
C ALA A 132 -1.61 4.32 8.01
N ASP A 133 -2.47 3.86 7.09
CA ASP A 133 -3.04 2.51 7.15
C ASP A 133 -1.94 1.44 7.11
N TRP A 134 -0.93 1.58 6.20
CA TRP A 134 0.19 0.66 6.09
C TRP A 134 1.05 0.63 7.36
N LEU A 135 1.53 1.78 7.83
CA LEU A 135 2.39 1.87 9.01
C LEU A 135 1.68 1.38 10.27
N SER A 136 0.39 1.75 10.45
CA SER A 136 -0.41 1.31 11.61
C SER A 136 -0.65 -0.20 11.62
N ALA A 137 -0.67 -0.84 10.45
CA ALA A 137 -0.81 -2.29 10.32
C ALA A 137 0.51 -3.06 10.51
N GLY A 138 1.65 -2.36 10.63
CA GLY A 138 2.96 -2.95 10.89
C GLY A 138 3.92 -2.98 9.70
N THR A 139 3.60 -2.32 8.59
CA THR A 139 4.58 -2.06 7.52
C THR A 139 5.74 -1.24 8.07
N ARG A 140 6.97 -1.65 7.78
CA ARG A 140 8.18 -1.03 8.31
C ARG A 140 8.68 0.14 7.46
N LEU A 141 8.48 0.05 6.14
CA LEU A 141 8.98 1.00 5.15
C LEU A 141 7.92 1.24 4.07
N VAL A 142 7.57 2.50 3.81
CA VAL A 142 6.65 2.88 2.73
C VAL A 142 7.35 3.89 1.83
N TRP A 143 7.41 3.58 0.52
CA TRP A 143 7.89 4.48 -0.51
C TRP A 143 6.72 5.03 -1.31
N VAL A 144 6.57 6.35 -1.34
CA VAL A 144 5.62 7.04 -2.20
C VAL A 144 6.39 7.71 -3.33
N MET A 145 6.27 7.16 -4.53
CA MET A 145 6.94 7.66 -5.74
C MET A 145 6.12 8.79 -6.35
N ASP A 146 6.74 9.94 -6.59
CA ASP A 146 6.12 11.08 -7.27
C ASP A 146 6.79 11.28 -8.64
N PRO A 147 6.21 10.73 -9.71
CA PRO A 147 6.79 10.84 -11.05
C PRO A 147 6.79 12.27 -11.60
N GLU A 148 5.83 13.10 -11.21
CA GLU A 148 5.75 14.49 -11.69
C GLU A 148 6.87 15.34 -11.12
N ARG A 149 7.13 15.21 -9.81
CA ARG A 149 8.19 15.95 -9.12
C ARG A 149 9.55 15.25 -9.18
N ARG A 150 9.63 14.06 -9.76
CA ARG A 150 10.82 13.23 -9.87
C ARG A 150 11.52 13.01 -8.50
N LEU A 151 10.74 12.61 -7.53
CA LEU A 151 11.20 12.31 -6.17
C LEU A 151 10.43 11.12 -5.57
N ALA A 152 10.93 10.61 -4.45
CA ALA A 152 10.20 9.71 -3.60
C ALA A 152 10.13 10.27 -2.17
N ARG A 153 9.04 9.96 -1.47
CA ARG A 153 8.93 10.13 -0.03
C ARG A 153 9.07 8.77 0.62
N VAL A 154 9.90 8.70 1.63
CA VAL A 154 10.16 7.48 2.40
C VAL A 154 9.59 7.69 3.80
N TYR A 155 8.67 6.82 4.23
CA TYR A 155 8.09 6.83 5.56
C TYR A 155 8.47 5.56 6.29
N ARG A 156 8.81 5.66 7.58
CA ARG A 156 9.28 4.55 8.41
C ARG A 156 8.37 4.33 9.61
N ALA A 157 8.39 3.11 10.13
CA ALA A 157 7.58 2.72 11.29
C ALA A 157 7.91 3.52 12.57
N ASP A 158 9.11 4.10 12.67
CA ASP A 158 9.52 4.97 13.78
C ASP A 158 8.97 6.40 13.69
N GLY A 159 8.20 6.70 12.63
CA GLY A 159 7.62 8.02 12.37
C GLY A 159 8.54 8.98 11.65
N THR A 160 9.77 8.58 11.28
CA THR A 160 10.66 9.42 10.49
C THR A 160 10.28 9.41 9.01
N GLU A 161 10.54 10.52 8.32
CA GLU A 161 10.36 10.63 6.88
C GLU A 161 11.60 11.23 6.20
N ALA A 162 11.75 10.94 4.91
CA ALA A 162 12.78 11.54 4.07
C ALA A 162 12.24 11.81 2.65
N ILE A 163 12.80 12.82 1.99
CA ILE A 163 12.59 13.08 0.57
C ILE A 163 13.86 12.65 -0.16
N ILE A 164 13.72 11.79 -1.15
CA ILE A 164 14.79 11.29 -2.01
C ILE A 164 14.60 11.90 -3.38
N THR A 165 15.54 12.72 -3.81
CA THR A 165 15.48 13.42 -5.12
C THR A 165 16.05 12.57 -6.26
N ALA A 166 15.94 13.06 -7.50
CA ALA A 166 16.40 12.35 -8.68
C ALA A 166 17.92 12.03 -8.66
N GLU A 167 18.73 12.81 -7.94
CA GLU A 167 20.18 12.63 -7.79
C GLU A 167 20.54 11.58 -6.73
N GLN A 168 19.56 11.09 -6.01
CA GLN A 168 19.73 10.14 -4.90
C GLN A 168 19.19 8.76 -5.27
N ALA A 169 19.34 7.81 -4.35
CA ALA A 169 18.85 6.44 -4.51
C ALA A 169 17.92 6.04 -3.36
N LEU A 170 16.87 5.28 -3.67
CA LEU A 170 16.11 4.52 -2.71
C LEU A 170 17.02 3.47 -2.07
N GLN A 171 16.86 3.29 -0.78
CA GLN A 171 17.58 2.27 -0.01
C GLN A 171 16.57 1.38 0.71
N GLY A 172 16.79 0.05 0.64
CA GLY A 172 15.96 -0.94 1.32
C GLY A 172 16.15 -0.96 2.84
N GLU A 173 17.15 -0.23 3.34
CA GLU A 173 17.52 -0.11 4.75
C GLU A 173 17.71 -1.50 5.38
N ASP A 174 17.22 -1.72 6.59
CA ASP A 174 17.21 -3.03 7.26
C ASP A 174 16.00 -3.90 6.85
N VAL A 175 15.08 -3.35 6.05
CA VAL A 175 13.89 -4.05 5.55
C VAL A 175 14.23 -4.91 4.33
N VAL A 176 15.00 -4.37 3.38
CA VAL A 176 15.55 -5.08 2.23
C VAL A 176 17.07 -4.81 2.18
N PRO A 177 17.86 -5.51 3.00
CA PRO A 177 19.28 -5.21 3.17
C PRO A 177 20.05 -5.23 1.85
N GLY A 178 20.85 -4.17 1.63
CA GLY A 178 21.69 -4.03 0.45
C GLY A 178 20.97 -3.55 -0.83
N PHE A 179 19.65 -3.41 -0.82
CA PHE A 179 18.92 -2.86 -1.97
C PHE A 179 19.20 -1.36 -2.12
N VAL A 180 19.66 -0.98 -3.32
CA VAL A 180 19.88 0.42 -3.70
C VAL A 180 19.38 0.63 -5.13
N CYS A 181 18.52 1.64 -5.32
CA CYS A 181 17.97 1.96 -6.64
C CYS A 181 18.01 3.47 -6.90
N PRO A 182 18.87 3.95 -7.82
CA PRO A 182 18.91 5.36 -8.20
C PRO A 182 17.57 5.81 -8.79
N ILE A 183 16.98 6.87 -8.24
CA ILE A 183 15.65 7.36 -8.66
C ILE A 183 15.63 7.75 -10.13
N ALA A 184 16.69 8.39 -10.64
CA ALA A 184 16.79 8.81 -12.03
C ALA A 184 16.66 7.65 -13.04
N THR A 185 16.81 6.40 -12.61
CA THR A 185 16.71 5.23 -13.50
C THR A 185 15.29 4.67 -13.62
N ILE A 186 14.35 5.19 -12.84
CA ILE A 186 12.95 4.71 -12.79
C ILE A 186 11.92 5.85 -12.99
N LEU A 187 12.24 7.11 -12.66
CA LEU A 187 11.34 8.28 -12.81
C LEU A 187 11.60 9.15 -14.03
#